data_85c2921c1e8b601dd026ca9327cd1292
#
_entry.id   85c2921c1e8b601dd026ca9327cd1292
#
_cell.length_a   1.000
_cell.length_b   1.000
_cell.length_c   1.000
_cell.angle_alpha   90.00
_cell.angle_beta   90.00
_cell.angle_gamma   90.00
#
_symmetry.space_group_name_H-M   'P 1'
#
loop_
_entity.id
_entity.type
_entity.pdbx_description
1 polymer ?
#
loop_
_entity_poly.entity_id
_entity_poly.type
_entity_poly.pdbx_seq_one_letter_code
_entity_poly.pdbx_strand_id
1 'polypeptide(L)'
;MVIDDVTMKGPGPNPMRLLITITCLICWLIAAPIAKAEPIQITMRSINADGAGDVIGSVTAKDSDQGLVIFPDLANLSPGDHGFHLHSNPSCEAAMNPEGESVAGLAAAGHWDPDNSGTHLGPFGSGHRGDLSKLIVDEDGTTKTSVVAPRLNTKALKGHALIVHAGGDTYSDTPPLGGGGERVACGVVNS
;
A
#
# COMPACT_ATOMS: atom_id res chain seq x y z
N MET A 1 16.02 -89.20 -61.56
CA MET A 1 15.11 -88.27 -62.20
C MET A 1 14.28 -87.62 -61.08
N VAL A 2 14.77 -86.43 -60.62
CA VAL A 2 14.29 -85.73 -59.47
C VAL A 2 13.43 -84.57 -59.96
N ILE A 3 12.23 -84.48 -59.47
CA ILE A 3 11.28 -83.44 -59.80
C ILE A 3 11.34 -82.46 -58.66
N ASP A 4 11.76 -81.21 -58.99
CA ASP A 4 11.89 -80.09 -58.04
C ASP A 4 10.46 -79.56 -57.69
N ASP A 5 10.15 -79.58 -56.43
CA ASP A 5 8.92 -79.00 -55.86
C ASP A 5 9.16 -77.47 -55.64
N VAL A 6 8.43 -76.68 -56.46
CA VAL A 6 8.48 -75.18 -56.35
C VAL A 6 7.38 -74.75 -55.40
N THR A 7 7.71 -74.50 -54.15
CA THR A 7 6.81 -73.87 -53.18
C THR A 7 6.73 -72.35 -53.40
N MET A 8 5.54 -71.93 -53.84
CA MET A 8 5.24 -70.49 -53.95
C MET A 8 5.02 -69.86 -52.55
N LYS A 9 5.89 -69.00 -52.21
CA LYS A 9 5.79 -68.22 -50.96
C LYS A 9 4.88 -67.00 -51.19
N GLY A 10 3.69 -67.00 -50.58
CA GLY A 10 2.77 -65.87 -50.62
C GLY A 10 3.29 -64.59 -49.97
N PRO A 11 2.77 -63.42 -50.36
CA PRO A 11 3.24 -62.13 -49.83
C PRO A 11 2.89 -61.99 -48.33
N GLY A 12 3.91 -61.63 -47.54
CA GLY A 12 3.77 -61.35 -46.12
C GLY A 12 2.92 -60.11 -45.86
N PRO A 13 2.39 -59.97 -44.64
CA PRO A 13 1.48 -58.87 -44.28
C PRO A 13 2.23 -57.53 -44.28
N ASN A 14 1.64 -56.55 -44.96
CA ASN A 14 2.09 -55.16 -44.94
C ASN A 14 2.10 -54.61 -43.51
N PRO A 15 3.19 -54.00 -43.05
CA PRO A 15 3.16 -53.29 -41.78
C PRO A 15 2.31 -52.01 -41.94
N MET A 16 1.14 -52.03 -41.32
CA MET A 16 0.28 -50.90 -41.16
C MET A 16 1.03 -49.80 -40.45
N ARG A 17 1.40 -48.72 -41.17
CA ARG A 17 2.05 -47.54 -40.60
C ARG A 17 1.02 -46.86 -39.70
N LEU A 18 1.17 -47.07 -38.39
CA LEU A 18 0.48 -46.30 -37.35
C LEU A 18 1.00 -44.88 -37.37
N LEU A 19 0.30 -43.96 -38.05
CA LEU A 19 0.55 -42.53 -37.90
C LEU A 19 0.06 -42.12 -36.52
N ILE A 20 1.01 -41.98 -35.58
CA ILE A 20 0.75 -41.31 -34.30
C ILE A 20 0.74 -39.82 -34.59
N THR A 21 -0.41 -39.22 -34.75
CA THR A 21 -0.61 -37.76 -34.71
C THR A 21 -0.44 -37.29 -33.29
N ILE A 22 0.75 -36.82 -32.97
CA ILE A 22 1.01 -36.08 -31.71
C ILE A 22 0.34 -34.73 -31.87
N THR A 23 -0.89 -34.59 -31.36
CA THR A 23 -1.58 -33.33 -31.20
C THR A 23 -0.90 -32.61 -30.05
N CYS A 24 0.06 -31.70 -30.36
CA CYS A 24 0.69 -30.83 -29.40
C CYS A 24 -0.38 -29.85 -28.91
N LEU A 25 -1.02 -30.14 -27.77
CA LEU A 25 -1.89 -29.20 -27.07
C LEU A 25 -0.96 -28.11 -26.46
N ILE A 26 -0.71 -27.06 -27.24
CA ILE A 26 -0.09 -25.85 -26.70
C ILE A 26 -1.11 -25.21 -25.79
N CYS A 27 -1.00 -25.52 -24.49
CA CYS A 27 -1.77 -24.86 -23.45
C CYS A 27 -1.25 -23.41 -23.37
N TRP A 28 -1.90 -22.49 -24.05
CA TRP A 28 -1.70 -21.06 -23.88
C TRP A 28 -2.14 -20.71 -22.45
N LEU A 29 -1.20 -20.65 -21.51
CA LEU A 29 -1.41 -20.00 -20.23
C LEU A 29 -1.62 -18.51 -20.53
N ILE A 30 -2.89 -18.13 -20.71
CA ILE A 30 -3.29 -16.74 -20.72
C ILE A 30 -3.05 -16.24 -19.29
N ALA A 31 -1.90 -15.62 -19.05
CA ALA A 31 -1.68 -14.89 -17.82
C ALA A 31 -2.73 -13.76 -17.81
N ALA A 32 -3.77 -13.93 -17.00
CA ALA A 32 -4.73 -12.85 -16.77
C ALA A 32 -3.94 -11.63 -16.26
N PRO A 33 -4.15 -10.44 -16.81
CA PRO A 33 -3.52 -9.24 -16.28
C PRO A 33 -3.91 -9.12 -14.80
N ILE A 34 -2.91 -9.00 -13.93
CA ILE A 34 -3.14 -8.68 -12.52
C ILE A 34 -3.79 -7.30 -12.52
N ALA A 35 -5.08 -7.25 -12.23
CA ALA A 35 -5.80 -5.98 -12.11
C ALA A 35 -5.11 -5.18 -11.00
N LYS A 36 -4.47 -4.05 -11.34
CA LYS A 36 -3.99 -3.10 -10.34
C LYS A 36 -5.21 -2.58 -9.59
N ALA A 37 -5.09 -2.50 -8.26
CA ALA A 37 -6.16 -1.93 -7.45
C ALA A 37 -6.42 -0.48 -7.88
N GLU A 38 -7.68 -0.07 -7.85
CA GLU A 38 -8.07 1.30 -8.15
C GLU A 38 -7.46 2.27 -7.11
N PRO A 39 -7.07 3.48 -7.53
CA PRO A 39 -6.59 4.50 -6.62
C PRO A 39 -7.65 4.83 -5.55
N ILE A 40 -7.20 5.07 -4.33
CA ILE A 40 -8.06 5.51 -3.22
C ILE A 40 -7.86 7.01 -3.04
N GLN A 41 -8.95 7.77 -3.01
CA GLN A 41 -8.92 9.19 -2.65
C GLN A 41 -9.44 9.36 -1.22
N ILE A 42 -8.66 10.06 -0.40
CA ILE A 42 -8.94 10.32 1.01
C ILE A 42 -9.09 11.83 1.20
N THR A 43 -10.25 12.27 1.67
CA THR A 43 -10.47 13.68 2.04
C THR A 43 -9.75 13.97 3.35
N MET A 44 -8.90 15.02 3.36
CA MET A 44 -8.18 15.47 4.54
C MET A 44 -8.84 16.71 5.13
N ARG A 45 -8.96 16.74 6.46
CA ARG A 45 -9.51 17.85 7.22
C ARG A 45 -8.50 18.34 8.24
N SER A 46 -8.52 19.62 8.52
CA SER A 46 -7.87 20.11 9.75
C SER A 46 -8.52 19.48 10.98
N ILE A 47 -7.75 19.29 12.04
CA ILE A 47 -8.25 18.77 13.32
C ILE A 47 -7.70 19.61 14.47
N ASN A 48 -8.49 19.70 15.53
CA ASN A 48 -8.11 20.35 16.78
C ASN A 48 -8.76 19.63 17.98
N ALA A 49 -8.65 20.18 19.16
CA ALA A 49 -9.21 19.59 20.39
C ALA A 49 -10.75 19.51 20.38
N ASP A 50 -11.43 20.28 19.52
CA ASP A 50 -12.89 20.25 19.36
C ASP A 50 -13.34 19.20 18.31
N GLY A 51 -12.40 18.59 17.56
CA GLY A 51 -12.63 17.57 16.54
C GLY A 51 -12.20 17.99 15.13
N ALA A 52 -12.87 17.41 14.12
CA ALA A 52 -12.58 17.66 12.72
C ALA A 52 -13.15 19.01 12.25
N GLY A 53 -12.28 19.82 11.62
CA GLY A 53 -12.59 21.12 11.05
C GLY A 53 -12.81 21.09 9.54
N ASP A 54 -12.29 22.12 8.86
CA ASP A 54 -12.46 22.32 7.43
C ASP A 54 -11.70 21.29 6.57
N VAL A 55 -12.22 21.06 5.36
CA VAL A 55 -11.49 20.30 4.34
C VAL A 55 -10.28 21.13 3.88
N ILE A 56 -9.09 20.53 3.95
CA ILE A 56 -7.83 21.14 3.52
C ILE A 56 -7.30 20.54 2.22
N GLY A 57 -8.00 19.59 1.64
CA GLY A 57 -7.63 18.94 0.39
C GLY A 57 -7.86 17.45 0.39
N SER A 58 -7.10 16.74 -0.41
CA SER A 58 -7.18 15.28 -0.51
C SER A 58 -5.81 14.63 -0.69
N VAL A 59 -5.77 13.35 -0.38
CA VAL A 59 -4.64 12.47 -0.65
C VAL A 59 -5.10 11.37 -1.59
N THR A 60 -4.42 11.16 -2.70
CA THR A 60 -4.65 10.02 -3.59
C THR A 60 -3.58 8.97 -3.37
N ALA A 61 -3.97 7.74 -3.08
CA ALA A 61 -3.07 6.62 -2.87
C ALA A 61 -3.22 5.58 -3.99
N LYS A 62 -2.10 5.10 -4.55
CA LYS A 62 -2.07 4.18 -5.67
C LYS A 62 -0.97 3.14 -5.51
N ASP A 63 -1.28 1.89 -5.82
CA ASP A 63 -0.29 0.82 -5.84
C ASP A 63 0.69 0.98 -7.00
N SER A 64 1.95 0.70 -6.73
CA SER A 64 3.05 0.70 -7.69
C SER A 64 3.99 -0.48 -7.46
N ASP A 65 4.97 -0.63 -8.35
CA ASP A 65 6.02 -1.64 -8.21
C ASP A 65 7.01 -1.31 -7.06
N GLN A 66 6.95 -0.08 -6.54
CA GLN A 66 7.75 0.39 -5.39
C GLN A 66 6.97 0.36 -4.06
N GLY A 67 5.77 -0.20 -4.04
CA GLY A 67 4.82 -0.12 -2.93
C GLY A 67 3.74 0.92 -3.19
N LEU A 68 3.20 1.51 -2.12
CA LEU A 68 2.18 2.54 -2.22
C LEU A 68 2.80 3.89 -2.56
N VAL A 69 2.29 4.55 -3.60
CA VAL A 69 2.61 5.96 -3.88
C VAL A 69 1.44 6.82 -3.43
N ILE A 70 1.75 7.85 -2.68
CA ILE A 70 0.79 8.78 -2.08
C ILE A 70 1.01 10.15 -2.71
N PHE A 71 -0.06 10.72 -3.25
CA PHE A 71 -0.09 12.03 -3.90
C PHE A 71 -0.93 12.97 -3.04
N PRO A 72 -0.31 13.79 -2.17
CA PRO A 72 -1.02 14.82 -1.42
C PRO A 72 -1.39 15.98 -2.36
N ASP A 73 -2.53 16.57 -2.14
CA ASP A 73 -2.96 17.86 -2.69
C ASP A 73 -3.67 18.59 -1.54
N LEU A 74 -2.84 19.17 -0.64
CA LEU A 74 -3.27 19.79 0.60
C LEU A 74 -2.86 21.26 0.63
N ALA A 75 -3.64 22.05 1.36
CA ALA A 75 -3.39 23.46 1.60
C ALA A 75 -3.66 23.82 3.07
N ASN A 76 -3.35 25.04 3.46
CA ASN A 76 -3.57 25.56 4.81
C ASN A 76 -2.79 24.80 5.91
N LEU A 77 -1.62 24.27 5.56
CA LEU A 77 -0.64 23.73 6.49
C LEU A 77 0.46 24.79 6.75
N SER A 78 1.16 24.69 7.88
CA SER A 78 2.35 25.51 8.10
C SER A 78 3.47 25.09 7.13
N PRO A 79 4.30 26.02 6.62
CA PRO A 79 5.45 25.65 5.80
C PRO A 79 6.47 24.80 6.59
N GLY A 80 7.13 23.88 5.87
CA GLY A 80 8.19 23.03 6.41
C GLY A 80 7.90 21.54 6.36
N ASP A 81 8.64 20.78 7.13
CA ASP A 81 8.52 19.32 7.22
C ASP A 81 7.41 18.93 8.21
N HIS A 82 6.58 17.98 7.82
CA HIS A 82 5.49 17.43 8.64
C HIS A 82 5.57 15.91 8.73
N GLY A 83 5.53 15.36 9.94
CA GLY A 83 5.32 13.93 10.15
C GLY A 83 4.00 13.51 9.50
N PHE A 84 4.02 12.38 8.81
CA PHE A 84 2.86 11.85 8.11
C PHE A 84 2.78 10.35 8.34
N HIS A 85 1.68 9.91 8.96
CA HIS A 85 1.58 8.52 9.41
C HIS A 85 0.20 7.93 9.19
N LEU A 86 0.16 6.60 9.03
CA LEU A 86 -1.05 5.81 9.09
C LEU A 86 -1.28 5.38 10.54
N HIS A 87 -2.40 5.78 11.12
CA HIS A 87 -2.80 5.46 12.48
C HIS A 87 -3.77 4.30 12.55
N SER A 88 -3.77 3.60 13.69
CA SER A 88 -4.43 2.29 13.85
C SER A 88 -5.94 2.31 13.71
N ASN A 89 -6.62 3.40 14.13
CA ASN A 89 -8.08 3.47 14.11
C ASN A 89 -8.59 4.41 13.00
N PRO A 90 -9.73 4.08 12.35
CA PRO A 90 -10.34 4.92 11.33
C PRO A 90 -11.13 6.09 11.95
N SER A 91 -10.46 6.96 12.70
CA SER A 91 -11.09 8.07 13.39
C SER A 91 -10.25 9.34 13.32
N CYS A 92 -10.88 10.48 13.16
CA CYS A 92 -10.28 11.80 13.26
C CYS A 92 -10.73 12.55 14.52
N GLU A 93 -11.50 11.90 15.39
CA GLU A 93 -12.08 12.51 16.57
C GLU A 93 -11.00 12.83 17.62
N ALA A 94 -11.22 13.92 18.35
CA ALA A 94 -10.48 14.19 19.57
C ALA A 94 -10.85 13.16 20.66
N ALA A 95 -9.96 12.92 21.58
CA ALA A 95 -10.21 12.10 22.76
C ALA A 95 -9.45 12.66 23.96
N MET A 96 -9.90 12.26 25.17
CA MET A 96 -9.23 12.67 26.41
C MET A 96 -7.96 11.87 26.62
N ASN A 97 -6.88 12.57 26.93
CA ASN A 97 -5.66 11.94 27.41
C ASN A 97 -5.78 11.56 28.91
N PRO A 98 -4.81 10.81 29.50
CA PRO A 98 -4.84 10.44 30.92
C PRO A 98 -4.85 11.65 31.88
N GLU A 99 -4.38 12.79 31.44
CA GLU A 99 -4.35 14.06 32.19
C GLU A 99 -5.69 14.79 32.17
N GLY A 100 -6.67 14.30 31.37
CA GLY A 100 -8.00 14.89 31.25
C GLY A 100 -8.08 16.04 30.24
N GLU A 101 -7.15 16.13 29.31
CA GLU A 101 -7.13 17.12 28.24
C GLU A 101 -7.67 16.52 26.94
N SER A 102 -8.47 17.30 26.19
CA SER A 102 -8.91 16.89 24.86
C SER A 102 -7.77 17.07 23.86
N VAL A 103 -7.39 15.98 23.18
CA VAL A 103 -6.30 15.95 22.21
C VAL A 103 -6.81 15.64 20.81
N ALA A 104 -6.46 16.49 19.84
CA ALA A 104 -6.85 16.38 18.45
C ALA A 104 -6.48 14.99 17.88
N GLY A 105 -7.44 14.33 17.23
CA GLY A 105 -7.23 13.07 16.54
C GLY A 105 -6.75 11.91 17.43
N LEU A 106 -6.79 12.03 18.76
CA LEU A 106 -6.30 10.98 19.67
C LEU A 106 -7.05 9.65 19.50
N ALA A 107 -8.32 9.69 19.07
CA ALA A 107 -9.11 8.51 18.79
C ALA A 107 -8.54 7.65 17.66
N ALA A 108 -7.67 8.19 16.79
CA ALA A 108 -6.92 7.44 15.78
C ALA A 108 -5.89 6.47 16.39
N ALA A 109 -5.62 6.55 17.68
CA ALA A 109 -4.59 5.81 18.41
C ALA A 109 -3.15 6.11 17.94
N GLY A 110 -2.22 5.16 18.10
CA GLY A 110 -0.82 5.26 17.66
C GLY A 110 -0.62 4.93 16.18
N HIS A 111 0.62 5.01 15.72
CA HIS A 111 1.00 4.55 14.39
C HIS A 111 0.61 3.07 14.21
N TRP A 112 0.16 2.72 13.03
CA TRP A 112 -0.23 1.34 12.73
C TRP A 112 0.99 0.41 12.77
N ASP A 113 0.97 -0.50 13.74
CA ASP A 113 2.07 -1.45 14.00
C ASP A 113 1.57 -2.89 14.11
N PRO A 114 1.16 -3.52 13.00
CA PRO A 114 0.64 -4.88 13.01
C PRO A 114 1.70 -5.93 13.36
N ASP A 115 2.97 -5.58 13.23
CA ASP A 115 4.10 -6.45 13.50
C ASP A 115 4.60 -6.35 14.95
N ASN A 116 4.01 -5.44 15.76
CA ASN A 116 4.41 -5.13 17.13
C ASN A 116 5.91 -4.80 17.25
N SER A 117 6.41 -4.02 16.32
CA SER A 117 7.82 -3.59 16.31
C SER A 117 8.15 -2.67 17.48
N GLY A 118 7.17 -1.86 17.90
CA GLY A 118 7.29 -0.91 19.01
C GLY A 118 8.35 0.17 18.78
N THR A 119 8.76 0.39 17.52
CA THR A 119 9.81 1.36 17.16
C THR A 119 9.40 2.20 15.96
N HIS A 120 9.81 3.49 15.97
CA HIS A 120 9.63 4.41 14.87
C HIS A 120 10.91 4.50 14.02
N LEU A 121 10.90 3.93 12.82
CA LEU A 121 12.09 3.84 11.95
C LEU A 121 11.83 4.36 10.53
N GLY A 122 10.75 5.12 10.35
CA GLY A 122 10.36 5.68 9.06
C GLY A 122 9.92 4.65 8.01
N PRO A 123 9.65 5.11 6.77
CA PRO A 123 8.99 4.30 5.75
C PRO A 123 9.82 3.13 5.23
N PHE A 124 11.14 3.23 5.30
CA PHE A 124 12.07 2.22 4.76
C PHE A 124 12.66 1.30 5.84
N GLY A 125 12.44 1.63 7.12
CA GLY A 125 12.91 0.83 8.25
C GLY A 125 12.00 -0.34 8.58
N SER A 126 12.37 -1.12 9.60
CA SER A 126 11.60 -2.26 10.11
C SER A 126 10.68 -1.90 11.29
N GLY A 127 10.45 -0.61 11.55
CA GLY A 127 9.56 -0.09 12.58
C GLY A 127 8.08 -0.21 12.20
N HIS A 128 7.23 0.63 12.82
CA HIS A 128 5.80 0.65 12.53
C HIS A 128 5.52 0.67 11.03
N ARG A 129 4.55 -0.09 10.55
CA ARG A 129 4.16 -0.03 9.13
C ARG A 129 3.51 1.29 8.77
N GLY A 130 2.93 1.96 9.74
CA GLY A 130 2.30 3.26 9.59
C GLY A 130 3.28 4.43 9.46
N ASP A 131 4.59 4.22 9.61
CA ASP A 131 5.58 5.27 9.40
C ASP A 131 5.72 5.55 7.91
N LEU A 132 5.28 6.73 7.46
CA LEU A 132 5.34 7.16 6.07
C LEU A 132 6.47 8.17 5.87
N SER A 133 6.75 8.50 4.62
CA SER A 133 7.63 9.62 4.33
C SER A 133 6.96 10.93 4.76
N LYS A 134 7.71 11.79 5.45
CA LYS A 134 7.23 13.11 5.84
C LYS A 134 6.76 13.92 4.64
N LEU A 135 5.80 14.79 4.85
CA LEU A 135 5.39 15.77 3.85
C LEU A 135 6.30 16.99 3.91
N ILE A 136 6.54 17.58 2.76
CA ILE A 136 7.20 18.87 2.64
C ILE A 136 6.12 19.86 2.20
N VAL A 137 5.89 20.87 3.02
CA VAL A 137 4.92 21.93 2.77
C VAL A 137 5.67 23.18 2.31
N ASP A 138 5.27 23.69 1.16
CA ASP A 138 5.85 24.88 0.55
C ASP A 138 5.52 26.16 1.35
N GLU A 139 6.18 27.27 1.02
CA GLU A 139 6.01 28.58 1.69
C GLU A 139 4.57 29.12 1.63
N ASP A 140 3.80 28.69 0.62
CA ASP A 140 2.39 29.06 0.45
C ASP A 140 1.42 28.19 1.25
N GLY A 141 1.93 27.25 2.05
CA GLY A 141 1.13 26.34 2.85
C GLY A 141 0.53 25.15 2.08
N THR A 142 1.03 24.88 0.87
CA THR A 142 0.58 23.73 0.05
C THR A 142 1.59 22.60 0.02
N THR A 143 1.12 21.37 -0.22
CA THR A 143 2.01 20.24 -0.49
C THR A 143 1.42 19.37 -1.61
N LYS A 144 2.26 19.09 -2.62
CA LYS A 144 1.92 18.28 -3.81
C LYS A 144 3.00 17.25 -4.15
N THR A 145 4.10 17.22 -3.40
CA THR A 145 5.18 16.28 -3.64
C THR A 145 4.75 14.88 -3.22
N SER A 146 4.76 13.94 -4.16
CA SER A 146 4.41 12.56 -3.88
C SER A 146 5.43 11.88 -2.98
N VAL A 147 4.95 10.99 -2.14
CA VAL A 147 5.77 10.16 -1.24
C VAL A 147 5.52 8.68 -1.47
N VAL A 148 6.53 7.87 -1.16
CA VAL A 148 6.46 6.42 -1.31
C VAL A 148 6.42 5.74 0.05
N ALA A 149 5.53 4.75 0.21
CA ALA A 149 5.45 3.87 1.36
C ALA A 149 5.68 2.41 0.90
N PRO A 150 6.93 1.94 0.85
CA PRO A 150 7.28 0.68 0.18
C PRO A 150 6.73 -0.56 0.87
N ARG A 151 6.34 -0.44 2.14
CA ARG A 151 5.79 -1.55 2.94
C ARG A 151 4.26 -1.61 2.94
N LEU A 152 3.59 -0.71 2.17
CA LEU A 152 2.14 -0.60 2.11
C LEU A 152 1.60 -0.81 0.68
N ASN A 153 0.31 -1.04 0.63
CA ASN A 153 -0.51 -1.00 -0.57
C ASN A 153 -1.88 -0.37 -0.23
N THR A 154 -2.70 -0.11 -1.23
CA THR A 154 -4.03 0.51 -1.04
C THR A 154 -4.92 -0.30 -0.10
N LYS A 155 -4.84 -1.63 -0.11
CA LYS A 155 -5.61 -2.49 0.80
C LYS A 155 -5.23 -2.28 2.26
N ALA A 156 -3.96 -2.04 2.54
CA ALA A 156 -3.44 -1.82 3.89
C ALA A 156 -3.89 -0.48 4.51
N LEU A 157 -4.35 0.48 3.70
CA LEU A 157 -4.88 1.75 4.22
C LEU A 157 -6.29 1.63 4.81
N LYS A 158 -7.05 0.64 4.38
CA LYS A 158 -8.47 0.50 4.74
C LYS A 158 -8.66 0.22 6.23
N GLY A 159 -9.58 0.93 6.84
CA GLY A 159 -9.88 0.81 8.27
C GLY A 159 -8.89 1.57 9.18
N HIS A 160 -8.17 2.52 8.62
CA HIS A 160 -7.17 3.34 9.30
C HIS A 160 -7.39 4.83 9.02
N ALA A 161 -6.58 5.69 9.66
CA ALA A 161 -6.59 7.12 9.39
C ALA A 161 -5.18 7.61 9.02
N LEU A 162 -5.10 8.49 8.03
CA LEU A 162 -3.90 9.26 7.72
C LEU A 162 -3.87 10.49 8.62
N ILE A 163 -2.74 10.73 9.29
CA ILE A 163 -2.52 11.90 10.16
C ILE A 163 -1.32 12.68 9.65
N VAL A 164 -1.49 14.00 9.57
CA VAL A 164 -0.39 14.97 9.41
C VAL A 164 -0.11 15.61 10.77
N HIS A 165 1.16 15.66 11.14
CA HIS A 165 1.63 16.24 12.40
C HIS A 165 2.15 17.68 12.22
N ALA A 166 2.20 18.45 13.30
CA ALA A 166 2.68 19.83 13.28
C ALA A 166 4.19 19.94 13.06
N GLY A 167 4.95 19.00 13.60
CA GLY A 167 6.42 18.94 13.48
C GLY A 167 6.87 17.96 12.40
N GLY A 168 8.18 18.00 12.12
CA GLY A 168 8.81 17.09 11.17
C GLY A 168 8.90 15.66 11.67
N ASP A 169 9.69 14.85 10.95
CA ASP A 169 9.94 13.47 11.30
C ASP A 169 11.43 13.13 11.13
N THR A 170 12.05 12.63 12.18
CA THR A 170 13.46 12.22 12.19
C THR A 170 13.67 10.78 11.77
N TYR A 171 12.57 10.00 11.57
CA TYR A 171 12.60 8.56 11.31
C TYR A 171 13.33 7.77 12.40
N SER A 172 13.19 8.21 13.64
CA SER A 172 13.77 7.55 14.82
C SER A 172 12.93 7.81 16.06
N ASP A 173 13.17 7.05 17.14
CA ASP A 173 12.52 7.27 18.43
C ASP A 173 13.20 8.36 19.27
N THR A 174 14.11 9.13 18.69
CA THR A 174 14.76 10.27 19.33
C THR A 174 14.66 11.51 18.46
N PRO A 175 13.75 12.45 18.78
CA PRO A 175 12.73 12.40 19.83
C PRO A 175 11.69 11.30 19.61
N PRO A 176 10.88 10.95 20.64
CA PRO A 176 9.89 9.90 20.53
C PRO A 176 8.96 10.07 19.31
N LEU A 177 8.69 8.98 18.58
CA LEU A 177 7.86 8.95 17.38
C LEU A 177 8.26 9.99 16.33
N GLY A 178 9.55 10.19 16.13
CA GLY A 178 10.07 11.12 15.12
C GLY A 178 9.99 12.60 15.45
N GLY A 179 9.34 12.96 16.57
CA GLY A 179 9.17 14.36 16.98
C GLY A 179 8.02 15.09 16.27
N GLY A 180 7.08 14.37 15.67
CA GLY A 180 5.94 14.94 14.93
C GLY A 180 5.06 15.88 15.76
N GLY A 181 4.95 15.63 17.07
CA GLY A 181 4.17 16.49 17.97
C GLY A 181 2.66 16.40 17.72
N GLU A 182 2.00 17.56 17.76
CA GLU A 182 0.54 17.65 17.61
C GLU A 182 0.05 17.14 16.26
N ARG A 183 -1.19 16.66 16.24
CA ARG A 183 -1.90 16.22 15.03
C ARG A 183 -2.70 17.41 14.48
N VAL A 184 -2.46 17.79 13.24
CA VAL A 184 -3.04 19.00 12.64
C VAL A 184 -4.02 18.70 11.49
N ALA A 185 -3.88 17.53 10.86
CA ALA A 185 -4.83 17.11 9.83
C ALA A 185 -5.05 15.60 9.85
N CYS A 186 -6.22 15.19 9.40
CA CYS A 186 -6.65 13.79 9.42
C CYS A 186 -7.57 13.46 8.25
N GLY A 187 -7.45 12.22 7.75
CA GLY A 187 -8.37 11.64 6.77
C GLY A 187 -8.60 10.17 7.03
N VAL A 188 -9.87 9.77 7.15
CA VAL A 188 -10.25 8.36 7.37
C VAL A 188 -10.29 7.61 6.04
N VAL A 189 -9.70 6.41 6.02
CA VAL A 189 -9.80 5.47 4.91
C VAL A 189 -10.85 4.41 5.26
N ASN A 190 -12.01 4.54 4.67
CA ASN A 190 -13.10 3.59 4.90
C ASN A 190 -12.77 2.19 4.36
N SER A 191 -13.43 1.18 4.92
CA SER A 191 -13.26 -0.26 4.61
C SER A 191 -13.61 -0.59 3.16
#